data_985625430f4dbd1b39c247b79c7e7d36
#
_entry.id   985625430f4dbd1b39c247b79c7e7d36
#
_cell.length_a   1.000
_cell.length_b   1.000
_cell.length_c   1.000
_cell.angle_alpha   90.00
_cell.angle_beta   90.00
_cell.angle_gamma   90.00
#
_symmetry.space_group_name_H-M   'P 1'
#
loop_
_entity.id
_entity.type
_entity.pdbx_description
1 polymer ?
#
loop_
_entity_poly.entity_id
_entity_poly.type
_entity_poly.pdbx_seq_one_letter_code
_entity_poly.pdbx_strand_id
1 'polypeptide(L)'
;MQYLNLLKKVLIVASVVTFASAALGEEKRQVTIGLASPSLPAAGARIAKEMGLFEKHGIDAKITPMDNASVATMGLISGSLDFANTAGSDVVLSQARGQKLVAVTSIYSGFAGVLVLSKQAAEKLAISPSAPVAQRLKALDGLLIATPSATSTYTIAFKSASEAAGAKVRFTYMAQPAMIAALETGAIQGMVAGSPFYAKPVVNGSGVVWINGPKRDLAPEFTPANAVTLNTRRDFAQANKDLMQRMIGVFADLAKAVDERPTEVKAAITKLFPELDARTLDLVYSIESQGFKAKPLTASDMSREIAFVKASGVPLPQSDKLDPAAMVFP
;
A
#
# COMPACT_ATOMS: atom_id res chain seq x y z
N MET A 1 42.40 65.67 -30.18
CA MET A 1 41.44 65.52 -29.06
C MET A 1 40.14 64.75 -29.45
N GLN A 2 40.11 64.03 -30.57
CA GLN A 2 38.91 63.32 -31.05
C GLN A 2 38.96 61.78 -30.83
N TYR A 3 40.15 61.25 -30.51
CA TYR A 3 40.31 59.78 -30.35
C TYR A 3 40.06 59.25 -28.90
N LEU A 4 39.92 60.14 -27.89
CA LEU A 4 39.77 59.74 -26.52
C LEU A 4 38.31 59.49 -26.08
N ASN A 5 37.33 59.94 -26.91
CA ASN A 5 35.90 59.78 -26.62
C ASN A 5 35.27 58.52 -27.26
N LEU A 6 36.00 57.86 -28.17
CA LEU A 6 35.49 56.59 -28.74
C LEU A 6 35.76 55.36 -27.88
N LEU A 7 36.81 55.37 -27.03
CA LEU A 7 37.15 54.25 -26.13
C LEU A 7 36.28 54.19 -24.87
N LYS A 8 35.59 55.27 -24.51
CA LYS A 8 34.67 55.26 -23.33
C LYS A 8 33.27 54.75 -23.61
N LYS A 9 32.89 54.61 -24.90
CA LYS A 9 31.56 54.10 -25.29
C LYS A 9 31.54 52.61 -25.59
N VAL A 10 32.68 51.94 -25.69
CA VAL A 10 32.78 50.50 -25.97
C VAL A 10 32.86 49.65 -24.68
N LEU A 11 33.17 50.27 -23.53
CA LEU A 11 33.30 49.51 -22.23
C LEU A 11 32.02 49.42 -21.42
N ILE A 12 30.89 49.97 -21.87
CA ILE A 12 29.59 49.92 -21.12
C ILE A 12 28.61 48.89 -21.70
N VAL A 13 28.90 48.27 -22.85
CA VAL A 13 28.00 47.27 -23.46
C VAL A 13 28.40 45.82 -23.13
N ALA A 14 29.55 45.59 -22.47
CA ALA A 14 30.04 44.23 -22.14
C ALA A 14 29.67 43.72 -20.78
N SER A 15 28.87 44.45 -19.98
CA SER A 15 28.56 44.06 -18.56
C SER A 15 27.11 43.72 -18.26
N VAL A 16 26.26 43.48 -19.28
CA VAL A 16 24.81 43.16 -19.06
C VAL A 16 24.38 41.81 -19.64
N VAL A 17 25.31 40.92 -19.95
CA VAL A 17 24.95 39.56 -20.49
C VAL A 17 25.38 38.43 -19.59
N THR A 18 25.31 38.55 -18.27
CA THR A 18 25.66 37.43 -17.40
C THR A 18 24.81 37.36 -16.15
N PHE A 19 23.47 37.48 -16.24
CA PHE A 19 22.56 37.13 -15.14
C PHE A 19 21.19 36.70 -15.67
N ALA A 20 21.14 35.85 -16.68
CA ALA A 20 19.90 35.22 -17.14
C ALA A 20 20.07 33.69 -17.27
N SER A 21 20.74 33.05 -16.30
CA SER A 21 20.93 31.59 -16.29
C SER A 21 20.75 30.99 -14.87
N ALA A 22 19.68 31.36 -14.18
CA ALA A 22 19.39 30.77 -12.88
C ALA A 22 17.88 30.65 -12.59
N ALA A 23 17.09 30.33 -13.59
CA ALA A 23 15.68 29.97 -13.40
C ALA A 23 15.19 28.99 -14.47
N LEU A 24 16.06 28.09 -14.95
CA LEU A 24 15.59 26.84 -15.51
C LEU A 24 15.24 25.99 -14.27
N GLY A 25 13.98 26.01 -13.85
CA GLY A 25 13.48 25.07 -12.85
C GLY A 25 13.96 23.67 -13.24
N GLU A 26 14.61 22.98 -12.33
CA GLU A 26 15.15 21.64 -12.56
C GLU A 26 14.02 20.80 -13.18
N GLU A 27 14.22 20.31 -14.41
CA GLU A 27 13.20 19.58 -15.16
C GLU A 27 12.80 18.36 -14.33
N LYS A 28 11.52 18.30 -13.94
CA LYS A 28 11.03 17.22 -13.10
C LYS A 28 11.22 15.88 -13.81
N ARG A 29 11.74 14.90 -13.12
CA ARG A 29 11.89 13.55 -13.63
C ARG A 29 10.53 12.91 -13.82
N GLN A 30 10.13 12.65 -15.06
CA GLN A 30 8.89 11.93 -15.37
C GLN A 30 9.01 10.46 -15.00
N VAL A 31 7.99 9.91 -14.37
CA VAL A 31 7.88 8.49 -14.01
C VAL A 31 6.45 7.99 -14.20
N THR A 32 6.33 6.70 -14.56
CA THR A 32 5.06 6.01 -14.67
C THR A 32 4.90 5.00 -13.52
N ILE A 33 3.76 5.08 -12.80
CA ILE A 33 3.46 4.21 -11.66
C ILE A 33 2.14 3.47 -11.93
N GLY A 34 2.19 2.14 -12.02
CA GLY A 34 1.01 1.29 -12.10
C GLY A 34 0.39 1.09 -10.72
N LEU A 35 -0.90 1.34 -10.58
CA LEU A 35 -1.67 1.17 -9.35
C LEU A 35 -2.53 -0.10 -9.44
N ALA A 36 -2.19 -1.13 -8.69
CA ALA A 36 -2.80 -2.46 -8.80
C ALA A 36 -4.18 -2.62 -8.12
N SER A 37 -4.63 -1.62 -7.35
CA SER A 37 -5.90 -1.67 -6.63
C SER A 37 -6.45 -0.26 -6.37
N PRO A 38 -7.77 -0.06 -6.44
CA PRO A 38 -8.41 1.21 -6.10
C PRO A 38 -8.59 1.40 -4.58
N SER A 39 -8.22 0.43 -3.74
CA SER A 39 -8.41 0.49 -2.28
C SER A 39 -7.56 1.56 -1.62
N LEU A 40 -7.97 2.03 -0.44
CA LEU A 40 -7.22 3.05 0.30
C LEU A 40 -5.80 2.59 0.69
N PRO A 41 -5.52 1.35 1.15
CA PRO A 41 -4.15 0.91 1.40
C PRO A 41 -3.23 1.06 0.18
N ALA A 42 -3.76 0.87 -1.04
CA ALA A 42 -3.01 1.05 -2.27
C ALA A 42 -2.94 2.52 -2.74
N ALA A 43 -3.71 3.43 -2.13
CA ALA A 43 -3.79 4.81 -2.58
C ALA A 43 -2.61 5.70 -2.14
N GLY A 44 -1.62 5.18 -1.41
CA GLY A 44 -0.50 5.97 -0.89
C GLY A 44 0.19 6.83 -1.94
N ALA A 45 0.44 6.30 -3.15
CA ALA A 45 1.00 7.08 -4.25
C ALA A 45 0.05 8.20 -4.72
N ARG A 46 -1.26 7.95 -4.77
CA ARG A 46 -2.26 8.97 -5.14
C ARG A 46 -2.35 10.06 -4.06
N ILE A 47 -2.34 9.66 -2.78
CA ILE A 47 -2.33 10.61 -1.65
C ILE A 47 -1.08 11.48 -1.71
N ALA A 48 0.11 10.90 -1.91
CA ALA A 48 1.36 11.62 -2.04
C ALA A 48 1.31 12.63 -3.22
N LYS A 49 0.69 12.25 -4.34
CA LYS A 49 0.51 13.13 -5.49
C LYS A 49 -0.43 14.30 -5.17
N GLU A 50 -1.60 14.03 -4.58
CA GLU A 50 -2.55 15.09 -4.18
C GLU A 50 -1.96 16.07 -3.17
N MET A 51 -1.00 15.63 -2.36
CA MET A 51 -0.28 16.47 -1.40
C MET A 51 0.95 17.18 -2.00
N GLY A 52 1.25 17.03 -3.30
CA GLY A 52 2.41 17.65 -3.95
C GLY A 52 3.75 17.06 -3.53
N LEU A 53 3.78 15.86 -2.93
CA LEU A 53 5.02 15.28 -2.40
C LEU A 53 5.97 14.81 -3.52
N PHE A 54 5.45 14.36 -4.67
CA PHE A 54 6.29 14.02 -5.82
C PHE A 54 6.99 15.26 -6.37
N GLU A 55 6.25 16.34 -6.54
CA GLU A 55 6.76 17.63 -7.01
C GLU A 55 7.84 18.19 -6.08
N LYS A 56 7.65 18.06 -4.77
CA LYS A 56 8.65 18.44 -3.75
C LYS A 56 9.99 17.71 -3.95
N HIS A 57 9.95 16.48 -4.43
CA HIS A 57 11.13 15.65 -4.71
C HIS A 57 11.59 15.72 -6.17
N GLY A 58 11.14 16.72 -6.94
CA GLY A 58 11.52 16.90 -8.34
C GLY A 58 11.03 15.78 -9.27
N ILE A 59 9.89 15.17 -8.97
CA ILE A 59 9.28 14.08 -9.73
C ILE A 59 7.95 14.53 -10.32
N ASP A 60 7.72 14.22 -11.59
CA ASP A 60 6.40 14.27 -12.23
C ASP A 60 5.88 12.84 -12.39
N ALA A 61 4.96 12.43 -11.49
CA ALA A 61 4.44 11.08 -11.44
C ALA A 61 3.14 10.93 -12.22
N LYS A 62 3.15 10.11 -13.28
CA LYS A 62 1.95 9.62 -13.94
C LYS A 62 1.48 8.33 -13.29
N ILE A 63 0.38 8.38 -12.54
CA ILE A 63 -0.21 7.20 -11.87
C ILE A 63 -1.32 6.65 -12.74
N THR A 64 -1.20 5.37 -13.14
CA THR A 64 -2.14 4.71 -14.03
C THR A 64 -2.80 3.54 -13.30
N PRO A 65 -4.14 3.53 -13.17
CA PRO A 65 -4.86 2.37 -12.66
C PRO A 65 -4.62 1.15 -13.56
N MET A 66 -4.43 0.00 -12.94
CA MET A 66 -4.29 -1.30 -13.60
C MET A 66 -5.41 -2.23 -13.11
N ASP A 67 -5.80 -3.19 -13.91
CA ASP A 67 -6.88 -4.11 -13.56
C ASP A 67 -6.59 -4.92 -12.29
N ASN A 68 -5.31 -5.30 -12.10
CA ASN A 68 -4.85 -6.05 -10.94
C ASN A 68 -3.31 -6.03 -10.81
N ALA A 69 -2.79 -6.64 -9.73
CA ALA A 69 -1.37 -6.72 -9.46
C ALA A 69 -0.57 -7.47 -10.54
N SER A 70 -1.15 -8.50 -11.16
CA SER A 70 -0.47 -9.25 -12.23
C SER A 70 -0.23 -8.37 -13.46
N VAL A 71 -1.23 -7.57 -13.86
CA VAL A 71 -1.10 -6.62 -14.99
C VAL A 71 -0.06 -5.54 -14.68
N ALA A 72 -0.07 -4.98 -13.46
CA ALA A 72 0.94 -4.01 -13.02
C ALA A 72 2.36 -4.61 -13.03
N THR A 73 2.51 -5.84 -12.53
CA THR A 73 3.79 -6.57 -12.53
C THR A 73 4.27 -6.85 -13.96
N MET A 74 3.38 -7.25 -14.86
CA MET A 74 3.72 -7.42 -16.29
C MET A 74 4.17 -6.10 -16.93
N GLY A 75 3.53 -4.98 -16.57
CA GLY A 75 3.95 -3.65 -17.00
C GLY A 75 5.37 -3.29 -16.56
N LEU A 76 5.78 -3.68 -15.34
CA LEU A 76 7.18 -3.56 -14.92
C LEU A 76 8.11 -4.42 -15.76
N ILE A 77 7.79 -5.71 -15.92
CA ILE A 77 8.64 -6.68 -16.65
C ILE A 77 8.85 -6.25 -18.10
N SER A 78 7.80 -5.75 -18.75
CA SER A 78 7.86 -5.27 -20.15
C SER A 78 8.54 -3.90 -20.29
N GLY A 79 8.70 -3.14 -19.21
CA GLY A 79 9.24 -1.78 -19.23
C GLY A 79 8.23 -0.70 -19.60
N SER A 80 6.94 -1.02 -19.72
CA SER A 80 5.88 -0.03 -19.95
C SER A 80 5.56 0.80 -18.69
N LEU A 81 5.98 0.31 -17.52
CA LEU A 81 5.94 1.02 -16.24
C LEU A 81 7.35 1.12 -15.67
N ASP A 82 7.66 2.27 -15.05
CA ASP A 82 8.88 2.46 -14.26
C ASP A 82 8.73 1.85 -12.87
N PHE A 83 7.57 2.03 -12.28
CA PHE A 83 7.21 1.51 -10.96
C PHE A 83 5.83 0.86 -10.98
N ALA A 84 5.62 -0.07 -10.03
CA ALA A 84 4.30 -0.59 -9.72
C ALA A 84 4.07 -0.56 -8.19
N ASN A 85 2.87 -0.13 -7.83
CA ASN A 85 2.35 -0.16 -6.48
C ASN A 85 1.62 -1.49 -6.30
N THR A 86 2.34 -2.54 -5.85
CA THR A 86 1.84 -3.89 -5.64
C THR A 86 2.31 -4.43 -4.28
N ALA A 87 2.00 -5.68 -3.95
CA ALA A 87 2.42 -6.27 -2.68
C ALA A 87 3.91 -6.70 -2.70
N GLY A 88 4.53 -6.81 -1.53
CA GLY A 88 5.87 -7.40 -1.38
C GLY A 88 5.93 -8.85 -1.87
N SER A 89 4.85 -9.61 -1.69
CA SER A 89 4.71 -10.98 -2.21
C SER A 89 4.80 -11.07 -3.75
N ASP A 90 4.44 -10.00 -4.49
CA ASP A 90 4.58 -9.99 -5.96
C ASP A 90 6.05 -9.96 -6.39
N VAL A 91 6.93 -9.33 -5.60
CA VAL A 91 8.39 -9.38 -5.80
C VAL A 91 8.90 -10.80 -5.58
N VAL A 92 8.46 -11.46 -4.50
CA VAL A 92 8.81 -12.85 -4.18
C VAL A 92 8.41 -13.79 -5.32
N LEU A 93 7.15 -13.72 -5.77
CA LEU A 93 6.63 -14.55 -6.86
C LEU A 93 7.35 -14.29 -8.18
N SER A 94 7.69 -13.04 -8.47
CA SER A 94 8.42 -12.66 -9.68
C SER A 94 9.85 -13.21 -9.64
N GLN A 95 10.56 -13.08 -8.53
CA GLN A 95 11.92 -13.61 -8.40
C GLN A 95 11.94 -15.14 -8.44
N ALA A 96 10.95 -15.81 -7.85
CA ALA A 96 10.79 -17.26 -7.95
C ALA A 96 10.62 -17.75 -9.39
N ARG A 97 10.11 -16.89 -10.29
CA ARG A 97 9.98 -17.14 -11.73
C ARG A 97 11.16 -16.61 -12.55
N GLY A 98 12.25 -16.19 -11.91
CA GLY A 98 13.46 -15.69 -12.55
C GLY A 98 13.42 -14.22 -12.98
N GLN A 99 12.35 -13.47 -12.66
CA GLN A 99 12.27 -12.05 -12.94
C GLN A 99 12.98 -11.23 -11.85
N LYS A 100 13.79 -10.25 -12.24
CA LYS A 100 14.62 -9.47 -11.31
C LYS A 100 13.91 -8.18 -10.85
N LEU A 101 12.79 -8.32 -10.14
CA LEU A 101 12.13 -7.18 -9.50
C LEU A 101 12.72 -6.92 -8.11
N VAL A 102 12.64 -5.67 -7.66
CA VAL A 102 13.04 -5.23 -6.32
C VAL A 102 11.98 -4.31 -5.73
N ALA A 103 11.81 -4.39 -4.42
CA ALA A 103 11.00 -3.43 -3.66
C ALA A 103 11.88 -2.24 -3.27
N VAL A 104 11.44 -1.02 -3.60
CA VAL A 104 12.17 0.22 -3.33
C VAL A 104 11.85 0.75 -1.93
N THR A 105 10.56 0.78 -1.59
CA THR A 105 10.09 1.23 -0.28
C THR A 105 8.73 0.63 0.04
N SER A 106 8.38 0.62 1.32
CA SER A 106 7.01 0.31 1.75
C SER A 106 6.12 1.53 1.53
N ILE A 107 4.92 1.31 1.01
CA ILE A 107 3.85 2.33 0.91
C ILE A 107 2.83 2.12 2.01
N TYR A 108 2.53 0.86 2.30
CA TYR A 108 1.62 0.46 3.36
C TYR A 108 2.19 -0.77 4.08
N SER A 109 2.62 -0.59 5.32
CA SER A 109 3.22 -1.64 6.13
C SER A 109 2.16 -2.49 6.84
N GLY A 110 2.46 -3.76 7.06
CA GLY A 110 1.58 -4.69 7.75
C GLY A 110 0.43 -5.22 6.89
N PHE A 111 -0.62 -5.67 7.52
CA PHE A 111 -1.76 -6.35 6.90
C PHE A 111 -3.00 -5.45 6.90
N ALA A 112 -3.60 -5.23 5.74
CA ALA A 112 -4.72 -4.30 5.57
C ALA A 112 -6.11 -4.92 5.75
N GLY A 113 -6.21 -6.23 5.99
CA GLY A 113 -7.50 -6.92 6.14
C GLY A 113 -8.13 -6.66 7.51
N VAL A 114 -9.41 -6.28 7.51
CA VAL A 114 -10.23 -6.13 8.72
C VAL A 114 -11.36 -7.16 8.68
N LEU A 115 -11.46 -7.97 9.74
CA LEU A 115 -12.63 -8.84 9.93
C LEU A 115 -13.70 -8.07 10.68
N VAL A 116 -14.86 -7.97 10.05
CA VAL A 116 -16.09 -7.45 10.65
C VAL A 116 -17.08 -8.58 10.79
N LEU A 117 -17.62 -8.76 11.99
CA LEU A 117 -18.79 -9.62 12.24
C LEU A 117 -20.07 -8.79 12.14
N SER A 118 -21.16 -9.41 11.70
CA SER A 118 -22.48 -8.80 11.89
C SER A 118 -22.73 -8.58 13.39
N LYS A 119 -23.44 -7.51 13.74
CA LYS A 119 -23.81 -7.21 15.12
C LYS A 119 -24.45 -8.42 15.79
N GLN A 120 -25.40 -9.05 15.10
CA GLN A 120 -26.08 -10.25 15.61
C GLN A 120 -25.13 -11.43 15.87
N ALA A 121 -24.14 -11.66 14.98
CA ALA A 121 -23.16 -12.72 15.19
C ALA A 121 -22.25 -12.40 16.38
N ALA A 122 -21.76 -11.17 16.50
CA ALA A 122 -20.91 -10.74 17.60
C ALA A 122 -21.61 -10.88 18.97
N GLU A 123 -22.89 -10.50 19.07
CA GLU A 123 -23.70 -10.62 20.27
C GLU A 123 -23.88 -12.09 20.70
N LYS A 124 -24.06 -13.02 19.75
CA LYS A 124 -24.20 -14.46 20.02
C LYS A 124 -22.93 -15.12 20.55
N LEU A 125 -21.76 -14.55 20.27
CA LEU A 125 -20.49 -15.14 20.73
C LEU A 125 -20.23 -14.97 22.23
N ALA A 126 -20.96 -14.09 22.91
CA ALA A 126 -20.87 -13.85 24.37
C ALA A 126 -19.44 -13.49 24.85
N ILE A 127 -18.58 -12.97 23.98
CA ILE A 127 -17.26 -12.43 24.30
C ILE A 127 -17.12 -11.01 23.79
N SER A 128 -16.28 -10.22 24.47
CA SER A 128 -16.03 -8.84 24.07
C SER A 128 -15.22 -8.74 22.77
N PRO A 129 -15.53 -7.79 21.87
CA PRO A 129 -14.64 -7.43 20.75
C PRO A 129 -13.25 -6.95 21.21
N SER A 130 -13.07 -6.61 22.48
CA SER A 130 -11.79 -6.24 23.08
C SER A 130 -11.10 -7.40 23.83
N ALA A 131 -11.68 -8.62 23.80
CA ALA A 131 -11.05 -9.79 24.37
C ALA A 131 -9.70 -10.12 23.68
N PRO A 132 -8.81 -10.90 24.31
CA PRO A 132 -7.56 -11.33 23.69
C PRO A 132 -7.79 -11.91 22.30
N VAL A 133 -6.92 -11.61 21.34
CA VAL A 133 -7.07 -12.00 19.94
C VAL A 133 -7.26 -13.50 19.75
N ALA A 134 -6.50 -14.32 20.50
CA ALA A 134 -6.64 -15.77 20.45
C ALA A 134 -8.05 -16.26 20.82
N GLN A 135 -8.71 -15.63 21.79
CA GLN A 135 -10.09 -15.94 22.15
C GLN A 135 -11.06 -15.51 21.07
N ARG A 136 -10.86 -14.31 20.49
CA ARG A 136 -11.67 -13.79 19.37
C ARG A 136 -11.55 -14.67 18.13
N LEU A 137 -10.34 -15.16 17.80
CA LEU A 137 -10.12 -16.09 16.70
C LEU A 137 -10.81 -17.44 16.96
N LYS A 138 -10.66 -18.00 18.16
CA LYS A 138 -11.30 -19.25 18.55
C LYS A 138 -12.83 -19.18 18.47
N ALA A 139 -13.40 -18.03 18.80
CA ALA A 139 -14.85 -17.81 18.75
C ALA A 139 -15.42 -17.78 17.32
N LEU A 140 -14.57 -17.74 16.28
CA LEU A 140 -15.02 -17.82 14.88
C LEU A 140 -15.38 -19.24 14.44
N ASP A 141 -15.25 -20.24 15.30
CA ASP A 141 -15.50 -21.65 14.98
C ASP A 141 -16.90 -21.84 14.38
N GLY A 142 -16.97 -22.53 13.24
CA GLY A 142 -18.22 -22.80 12.52
C GLY A 142 -18.86 -21.60 11.81
N LEU A 143 -18.38 -20.37 12.00
CA LEU A 143 -18.95 -19.19 11.30
C LEU A 143 -18.63 -19.21 9.80
N LEU A 144 -19.57 -18.66 9.01
CA LEU A 144 -19.39 -18.41 7.59
C LEU A 144 -18.86 -17.00 7.37
N ILE A 145 -17.62 -16.88 6.91
CA ILE A 145 -16.92 -15.62 6.68
C ILE A 145 -16.67 -15.42 5.19
N ALA A 146 -17.10 -14.29 4.65
CA ALA A 146 -16.81 -13.92 3.26
C ALA A 146 -15.42 -13.30 3.13
N THR A 147 -14.72 -13.69 2.06
CA THR A 147 -13.42 -13.13 1.64
C THR A 147 -13.39 -12.95 0.13
N PRO A 148 -12.44 -12.16 -0.45
CA PRO A 148 -12.44 -11.89 -1.89
C PRO A 148 -12.22 -13.12 -2.78
N SER A 149 -11.34 -14.04 -2.39
CA SER A 149 -11.03 -15.27 -3.11
C SER A 149 -10.29 -16.26 -2.21
N ALA A 150 -10.23 -17.52 -2.58
CA ALA A 150 -9.49 -18.55 -1.85
C ALA A 150 -7.99 -18.24 -1.70
N THR A 151 -7.42 -17.56 -2.67
CA THR A 151 -5.98 -17.23 -2.74
C THR A 151 -5.65 -15.80 -2.31
N SER A 152 -6.65 -15.02 -1.85
CA SER A 152 -6.38 -13.67 -1.37
C SER A 152 -5.55 -13.70 -0.08
N THR A 153 -4.69 -12.69 0.10
CA THR A 153 -3.93 -12.51 1.34
C THR A 153 -4.84 -12.48 2.57
N TYR A 154 -6.05 -11.97 2.43
CA TYR A 154 -7.05 -11.94 3.49
C TYR A 154 -7.47 -13.35 3.92
N THR A 155 -7.84 -14.20 2.95
CA THR A 155 -8.23 -15.59 3.24
C THR A 155 -7.09 -16.37 3.87
N ILE A 156 -5.90 -16.28 3.30
CA ILE A 156 -4.71 -17.00 3.78
C ILE A 156 -4.41 -16.61 5.23
N ALA A 157 -4.33 -15.31 5.52
CA ALA A 157 -4.02 -14.80 6.85
C ALA A 157 -5.06 -15.25 7.89
N PHE A 158 -6.34 -15.06 7.60
CA PHE A 158 -7.40 -15.42 8.57
C PHE A 158 -7.60 -16.91 8.71
N LYS A 159 -7.46 -17.69 7.65
CA LYS A 159 -7.48 -19.15 7.70
C LYS A 159 -6.38 -19.67 8.62
N SER A 160 -5.13 -19.31 8.33
CA SER A 160 -3.99 -19.77 9.14
C SER A 160 -4.09 -19.34 10.60
N ALA A 161 -4.47 -18.09 10.87
CA ALA A 161 -4.61 -17.60 12.24
C ALA A 161 -5.76 -18.28 12.99
N SER A 162 -6.90 -18.53 12.33
CA SER A 162 -8.04 -19.20 12.92
C SER A 162 -7.74 -20.68 13.21
N GLU A 163 -7.10 -21.38 12.29
CA GLU A 163 -6.67 -22.77 12.45
C GLU A 163 -5.67 -22.91 13.61
N ALA A 164 -4.71 -22.00 13.72
CA ALA A 164 -3.75 -21.97 14.84
C ALA A 164 -4.44 -21.72 16.20
N ALA A 165 -5.56 -20.98 16.20
CA ALA A 165 -6.38 -20.77 17.39
C ALA A 165 -7.37 -21.94 17.67
N GLY A 166 -7.37 -22.98 16.83
CA GLY A 166 -8.25 -24.15 16.97
C GLY A 166 -9.68 -23.91 16.48
N ALA A 167 -9.92 -22.94 15.59
CA ALA A 167 -11.21 -22.67 14.99
C ALA A 167 -11.30 -23.16 13.54
N LYS A 168 -12.42 -23.81 13.20
CA LYS A 168 -12.76 -24.27 11.84
C LYS A 168 -13.72 -23.28 11.19
N VAL A 169 -13.17 -22.20 10.64
CA VAL A 169 -13.94 -21.17 9.93
C VAL A 169 -14.35 -21.67 8.54
N ARG A 170 -15.61 -21.44 8.18
CA ARG A 170 -16.10 -21.70 6.82
C ARG A 170 -15.93 -20.43 5.99
N PHE A 171 -15.24 -20.53 4.86
CA PHE A 171 -15.05 -19.39 3.95
C PHE A 171 -15.98 -19.48 2.74
N THR A 172 -16.52 -18.31 2.34
CA THR A 172 -17.18 -18.11 1.06
C THR A 172 -16.52 -16.95 0.32
N TYR A 173 -16.64 -16.93 -1.01
CA TYR A 173 -15.88 -16.00 -1.84
C TYR A 173 -16.80 -15.11 -2.65
N MET A 174 -16.64 -13.80 -2.52
CA MET A 174 -17.40 -12.81 -3.28
C MET A 174 -16.67 -11.45 -3.34
N ALA A 175 -17.08 -10.60 -4.27
CA ALA A 175 -16.55 -9.23 -4.35
C ALA A 175 -16.88 -8.43 -3.08
N GLN A 176 -15.95 -7.60 -2.61
CA GLN A 176 -16.10 -6.86 -1.35
C GLN A 176 -17.38 -6.01 -1.26
N PRO A 177 -17.84 -5.31 -2.32
CA PRO A 177 -19.14 -4.62 -2.26
C PRO A 177 -20.34 -5.54 -1.97
N ALA A 178 -20.33 -6.78 -2.49
CA ALA A 178 -21.40 -7.75 -2.26
C ALA A 178 -21.39 -8.30 -0.82
N MET A 179 -20.22 -8.33 -0.17
CA MET A 179 -20.11 -8.78 1.23
C MET A 179 -20.95 -7.91 2.18
N ILE A 180 -21.07 -6.61 1.91
CA ILE A 180 -21.83 -5.68 2.74
C ILE A 180 -23.31 -6.11 2.80
N ALA A 181 -23.95 -6.29 1.64
CA ALA A 181 -25.33 -6.73 1.57
C ALA A 181 -25.54 -8.13 2.18
N ALA A 182 -24.59 -9.07 1.94
CA ALA A 182 -24.65 -10.41 2.50
C ALA A 182 -24.53 -10.41 4.04
N LEU A 183 -23.71 -9.51 4.61
CA LEU A 183 -23.60 -9.33 6.05
C LEU A 183 -24.88 -8.75 6.66
N GLU A 184 -25.45 -7.72 6.03
CA GLU A 184 -26.65 -7.02 6.49
C GLU A 184 -27.91 -7.93 6.43
N THR A 185 -27.97 -8.81 5.44
CA THR A 185 -29.07 -9.81 5.33
C THR A 185 -28.88 -11.05 6.20
N GLY A 186 -27.71 -11.21 6.85
CA GLY A 186 -27.38 -12.38 7.64
C GLY A 186 -26.99 -13.62 6.82
N ALA A 187 -26.83 -13.51 5.51
CA ALA A 187 -26.35 -14.58 4.64
C ALA A 187 -24.94 -15.04 5.01
N ILE A 188 -24.14 -14.15 5.58
CA ILE A 188 -22.83 -14.43 6.19
C ILE A 188 -22.78 -13.86 7.60
N GLN A 189 -21.96 -14.47 8.48
CA GLN A 189 -21.78 -13.99 9.85
C GLN A 189 -20.65 -12.97 9.96
N GLY A 190 -19.73 -12.94 8.98
CA GLY A 190 -18.64 -11.98 8.95
C GLY A 190 -18.05 -11.82 7.56
N MET A 191 -17.24 -10.79 7.42
CA MET A 191 -16.51 -10.49 6.18
C MET A 191 -15.09 -10.01 6.50
N VAL A 192 -14.14 -10.36 5.65
CA VAL A 192 -12.79 -9.77 5.65
C VAL A 192 -12.66 -8.88 4.44
N ALA A 193 -12.46 -7.61 4.68
CA ALA A 193 -12.34 -6.62 3.63
C ALA A 193 -11.27 -5.57 3.95
N GLY A 194 -10.81 -4.87 2.91
CA GLY A 194 -10.05 -3.64 3.04
C GLY A 194 -10.97 -2.42 3.10
N SER A 195 -10.39 -1.25 3.36
CA SER A 195 -11.13 0.01 3.29
C SER A 195 -11.45 0.40 1.82
N PRO A 196 -12.61 1.01 1.60
CA PRO A 196 -13.60 1.45 2.59
C PRO A 196 -14.66 0.40 2.97
N PHE A 197 -14.63 -0.81 2.40
CA PHE A 197 -15.73 -1.77 2.43
C PHE A 197 -16.10 -2.24 3.84
N TYR A 198 -15.11 -2.46 4.72
CA TYR A 198 -15.41 -2.84 6.11
C TYR A 198 -16.05 -1.70 6.92
N ALA A 199 -15.82 -0.45 6.52
CA ALA A 199 -16.23 0.70 7.31
C ALA A 199 -17.76 0.92 7.29
N LYS A 200 -18.42 0.68 6.15
CA LYS A 200 -19.85 0.91 6.00
C LYS A 200 -20.70 0.16 7.05
N PRO A 201 -20.58 -1.17 7.21
CA PRO A 201 -21.36 -1.88 8.24
C PRO A 201 -20.99 -1.45 9.67
N VAL A 202 -19.76 -0.99 9.91
CA VAL A 202 -19.35 -0.50 11.23
C VAL A 202 -19.98 0.86 11.54
N VAL A 203 -19.97 1.77 10.57
CA VAL A 203 -20.51 3.13 10.74
C VAL A 203 -22.03 3.13 10.88
N ASN A 204 -22.73 2.28 10.14
CA ASN A 204 -24.21 2.16 10.24
C ASN A 204 -24.66 1.28 11.43
N GLY A 205 -23.73 0.68 12.17
CA GLY A 205 -24.01 -0.11 13.36
C GLY A 205 -24.51 -1.55 13.08
N SER A 206 -24.47 -2.02 11.82
CA SER A 206 -24.80 -3.40 11.45
C SER A 206 -23.62 -4.37 11.63
N GLY A 207 -22.39 -3.87 11.79
CA GLY A 207 -21.17 -4.63 11.93
C GLY A 207 -20.30 -4.18 13.10
N VAL A 208 -19.47 -5.09 13.58
CA VAL A 208 -18.49 -4.87 14.66
C VAL A 208 -17.10 -5.28 14.16
N VAL A 209 -16.10 -4.40 14.30
CA VAL A 209 -14.71 -4.77 14.03
C VAL A 209 -14.32 -5.86 15.02
N TRP A 210 -13.99 -7.05 14.48
CA TRP A 210 -13.67 -8.21 15.30
C TRP A 210 -12.16 -8.48 15.35
N ILE A 211 -11.48 -8.40 14.22
CA ILE A 211 -10.01 -8.48 14.15
C ILE A 211 -9.53 -7.33 13.23
N ASN A 212 -8.56 -6.58 13.74
CA ASN A 212 -8.04 -5.38 13.08
C ASN A 212 -6.60 -5.61 12.58
N GLY A 213 -6.46 -5.95 11.29
CA GLY A 213 -5.15 -6.18 10.68
C GLY A 213 -4.24 -4.95 10.70
N PRO A 214 -4.70 -3.77 10.28
CA PRO A 214 -3.91 -2.52 10.36
C PRO A 214 -3.38 -2.21 11.76
N LYS A 215 -4.12 -2.54 12.81
CA LYS A 215 -3.68 -2.41 14.22
C LYS A 215 -2.86 -3.60 14.72
N ARG A 216 -2.50 -4.53 13.82
CA ARG A 216 -1.64 -5.68 14.10
C ARG A 216 -2.22 -6.66 15.13
N ASP A 217 -3.52 -6.87 15.08
CA ASP A 217 -4.17 -7.92 15.91
C ASP A 217 -3.64 -9.31 15.57
N LEU A 218 -3.39 -9.60 14.28
CA LEU A 218 -2.82 -10.87 13.86
C LEU A 218 -1.31 -10.90 14.09
N ALA A 219 -0.81 -12.05 14.57
CA ALA A 219 0.62 -12.25 14.75
C ALA A 219 1.38 -12.22 13.41
N PRO A 220 2.65 -11.77 13.42
CA PRO A 220 3.45 -11.54 12.22
C PRO A 220 3.58 -12.76 11.30
N GLU A 221 3.58 -13.97 11.85
CA GLU A 221 3.68 -15.24 11.10
C GLU A 221 2.47 -15.52 10.21
N PHE A 222 1.32 -14.92 10.49
CA PHE A 222 0.08 -15.08 9.71
C PHE A 222 -0.14 -13.99 8.67
N THR A 223 0.73 -12.98 8.61
CA THR A 223 0.50 -11.80 7.79
C THR A 223 1.71 -11.44 6.94
N PRO A 224 1.50 -10.82 5.76
CA PRO A 224 2.60 -10.23 5.02
C PRO A 224 3.28 -9.12 5.84
N ALA A 225 4.53 -8.82 5.54
CA ALA A 225 5.24 -7.70 6.16
C ALA A 225 4.69 -6.35 5.66
N ASN A 226 4.34 -6.29 4.37
CA ASN A 226 3.88 -5.09 3.70
C ASN A 226 2.72 -5.40 2.76
N ALA A 227 1.56 -4.79 3.02
CA ALA A 227 0.42 -4.91 2.12
C ALA A 227 0.70 -4.27 0.76
N VAL A 228 1.47 -3.17 0.75
CA VAL A 228 1.83 -2.45 -0.47
C VAL A 228 3.27 -1.95 -0.42
N THR A 229 3.99 -2.23 -1.49
CA THR A 229 5.36 -1.75 -1.75
C THR A 229 5.44 -1.03 -3.09
N LEU A 230 6.38 -0.12 -3.23
CA LEU A 230 6.78 0.43 -4.52
C LEU A 230 7.83 -0.49 -5.13
N ASN A 231 7.51 -1.11 -6.24
CA ASN A 231 8.37 -2.09 -6.88
C ASN A 231 8.86 -1.60 -8.24
N THR A 232 10.05 -2.06 -8.63
CA THR A 232 10.64 -1.75 -9.94
C THR A 232 11.56 -2.88 -10.42
N ARG A 233 12.07 -2.77 -11.65
CA ARG A 233 13.11 -3.67 -12.14
C ARG A 233 14.44 -3.35 -11.49
N ARG A 234 15.25 -4.38 -11.21
CA ARG A 234 16.57 -4.21 -10.58
C ARG A 234 17.53 -3.40 -11.45
N ASP A 235 17.57 -3.63 -12.76
CA ASP A 235 18.40 -2.89 -13.69
C ASP A 235 18.04 -1.41 -13.72
N PHE A 236 16.74 -1.10 -13.77
CA PHE A 236 16.24 0.28 -13.71
C PHE A 236 16.63 0.94 -12.38
N ALA A 237 16.46 0.24 -11.26
CA ALA A 237 16.86 0.77 -9.94
C ALA A 237 18.36 1.07 -9.85
N GLN A 238 19.20 0.15 -10.37
CA GLN A 238 20.65 0.33 -10.38
C GLN A 238 21.11 1.49 -11.27
N ALA A 239 20.46 1.68 -12.41
CA ALA A 239 20.74 2.78 -13.34
C ALA A 239 20.23 4.15 -12.83
N ASN A 240 19.26 4.17 -11.90
CA ASN A 240 18.59 5.41 -11.46
C ASN A 240 18.60 5.54 -9.92
N LYS A 241 19.74 5.36 -9.27
CA LYS A 241 19.85 5.36 -7.79
C LYS A 241 19.32 6.64 -7.14
N ASP A 242 19.62 7.81 -7.74
CA ASP A 242 19.12 9.10 -7.25
C ASP A 242 17.58 9.14 -7.28
N LEU A 243 16.96 8.68 -8.37
CA LEU A 243 15.50 8.59 -8.47
C LEU A 243 14.93 7.65 -7.37
N MET A 244 15.58 6.53 -7.07
CA MET A 244 15.14 5.64 -5.99
C MET A 244 15.15 6.36 -4.64
N GLN A 245 16.19 7.14 -4.33
CA GLN A 245 16.26 7.91 -3.08
C GLN A 245 15.17 9.00 -3.02
N ARG A 246 14.90 9.69 -4.13
CA ARG A 246 13.79 10.65 -4.22
C ARG A 246 12.44 9.97 -3.98
N MET A 247 12.20 8.79 -4.59
CA MET A 247 10.98 8.01 -4.39
C MET A 247 10.83 7.56 -2.92
N ILE A 248 11.90 7.11 -2.28
CA ILE A 248 11.90 6.79 -0.84
C ILE A 248 11.53 8.04 -0.02
N GLY A 249 12.09 9.21 -0.38
CA GLY A 249 11.79 10.49 0.26
C GLY A 249 10.29 10.87 0.17
N VAL A 250 9.65 10.64 -0.96
CA VAL A 250 8.20 10.88 -1.15
C VAL A 250 7.38 10.12 -0.11
N PHE A 251 7.64 8.82 0.06
CA PHE A 251 6.85 8.00 0.99
C PHE A 251 7.26 8.19 2.45
N ALA A 252 8.51 8.59 2.72
CA ALA A 252 8.92 9.03 4.05
C ALA A 252 8.19 10.33 4.46
N ASP A 253 8.02 11.27 3.53
CA ASP A 253 7.24 12.49 3.78
C ASP A 253 5.74 12.20 3.96
N LEU A 254 5.18 11.23 3.21
CA LEU A 254 3.80 10.78 3.45
C LEU A 254 3.65 10.17 4.84
N ALA A 255 4.59 9.31 5.25
CA ALA A 255 4.57 8.69 6.58
C ALA A 255 4.59 9.73 7.70
N LYS A 256 5.39 10.80 7.54
CA LYS A 256 5.39 11.96 8.46
C LYS A 256 4.07 12.73 8.44
N ALA A 257 3.54 12.99 7.26
CA ALA A 257 2.32 13.76 7.08
C ALA A 257 1.10 13.11 7.77
N VAL A 258 1.07 11.79 7.86
CA VAL A 258 0.01 11.06 8.58
C VAL A 258 -0.11 11.50 10.04
N ASP A 259 0.99 11.78 10.72
CA ASP A 259 0.98 12.25 12.10
C ASP A 259 0.97 13.78 12.22
N GLU A 260 1.77 14.45 11.41
CA GLU A 260 2.02 15.89 11.55
C GLU A 260 0.97 16.75 10.84
N ARG A 261 0.34 16.23 9.78
CA ARG A 261 -0.61 16.94 8.92
C ARG A 261 -1.88 16.11 8.60
N PRO A 262 -2.55 15.53 9.62
CA PRO A 262 -3.67 14.60 9.40
C PRO A 262 -4.83 15.24 8.64
N THR A 263 -5.07 16.54 8.79
CA THR A 263 -6.11 17.28 8.06
C THR A 263 -5.83 17.30 6.54
N GLU A 264 -4.58 17.53 6.13
CA GLU A 264 -4.19 17.52 4.72
C GLU A 264 -4.30 16.12 4.12
N VAL A 265 -3.86 15.08 4.85
CA VAL A 265 -3.98 13.69 4.42
C VAL A 265 -5.45 13.30 4.26
N LYS A 266 -6.32 13.65 5.23
CA LYS A 266 -7.77 13.42 5.12
C LYS A 266 -8.37 14.16 3.93
N ALA A 267 -7.98 15.41 3.68
CA ALA A 267 -8.44 16.17 2.51
C ALA A 267 -8.05 15.50 1.19
N ALA A 268 -6.80 14.99 1.09
CA ALA A 268 -6.37 14.21 -0.07
C ALA A 268 -7.20 12.92 -0.23
N ILE A 269 -7.45 12.19 0.86
CA ILE A 269 -8.31 10.99 0.84
C ILE A 269 -9.71 11.34 0.37
N THR A 270 -10.32 12.43 0.86
CA THR A 270 -11.66 12.86 0.44
C THR A 270 -11.75 13.14 -1.07
N LYS A 271 -10.71 13.75 -1.66
CA LYS A 271 -10.67 13.96 -3.12
C LYS A 271 -10.62 12.64 -3.90
N LEU A 272 -9.91 11.64 -3.37
CA LEU A 272 -9.69 10.36 -4.03
C LEU A 272 -10.85 9.38 -3.84
N PHE A 273 -11.63 9.55 -2.76
CA PHE A 273 -12.75 8.71 -2.34
C PHE A 273 -13.94 9.60 -1.94
N PRO A 274 -14.56 10.30 -2.92
CA PRO A 274 -15.65 11.26 -2.66
C PRO A 274 -16.91 10.61 -2.09
N GLU A 275 -17.03 9.29 -2.19
CA GLU A 275 -18.12 8.51 -1.60
C GLU A 275 -18.02 8.34 -0.07
N LEU A 276 -16.87 8.69 0.54
CA LEU A 276 -16.68 8.60 1.98
C LEU A 276 -17.26 9.85 2.67
N ASP A 277 -18.29 9.67 3.47
CA ASP A 277 -18.74 10.71 4.41
C ASP A 277 -17.70 10.94 5.51
N ALA A 278 -17.80 12.06 6.24
CA ALA A 278 -16.84 12.45 7.26
C ALA A 278 -16.68 11.41 8.37
N ARG A 279 -17.78 10.75 8.79
CA ARG A 279 -17.77 9.72 9.84
C ARG A 279 -17.04 8.46 9.39
N THR A 280 -17.29 8.04 8.16
CA THR A 280 -16.61 6.89 7.54
C THR A 280 -15.12 7.19 7.34
N LEU A 281 -14.79 8.39 6.87
CA LEU A 281 -13.40 8.85 6.72
C LEU A 281 -12.65 8.82 8.06
N ASP A 282 -13.25 9.34 9.13
CA ASP A 282 -12.63 9.36 10.46
C ASP A 282 -12.37 7.95 10.99
N LEU A 283 -13.32 7.03 10.83
CA LEU A 283 -13.15 5.63 11.20
C LEU A 283 -12.01 4.99 10.40
N VAL A 284 -12.05 5.10 9.07
CA VAL A 284 -11.05 4.53 8.17
C VAL A 284 -9.67 5.09 8.51
N TYR A 285 -9.55 6.41 8.67
CA TYR A 285 -8.28 7.03 9.04
C TYR A 285 -7.74 6.52 10.38
N SER A 286 -8.59 6.38 11.39
CA SER A 286 -8.21 5.88 12.72
C SER A 286 -7.68 4.43 12.69
N ILE A 287 -8.11 3.64 11.72
CA ILE A 287 -7.71 2.24 11.53
C ILE A 287 -6.48 2.15 10.64
N GLU A 288 -6.50 2.84 9.48
CA GLU A 288 -5.53 2.64 8.40
C GLU A 288 -4.26 3.50 8.52
N SER A 289 -4.31 4.61 9.27
CA SER A 289 -3.19 5.57 9.33
C SER A 289 -1.85 4.93 9.70
N GLN A 290 -1.88 3.93 10.59
CA GLN A 290 -0.66 3.23 11.01
C GLN A 290 0.02 2.47 9.86
N GLY A 291 -0.75 1.97 8.89
CA GLY A 291 -0.22 1.29 7.71
C GLY A 291 0.61 2.22 6.82
N PHE A 292 0.23 3.49 6.70
CA PHE A 292 0.96 4.50 5.92
C PHE A 292 2.24 4.99 6.59
N LYS A 293 2.47 4.68 7.87
CA LYS A 293 3.74 4.94 8.56
C LYS A 293 4.80 3.92 8.12
N ALA A 294 5.06 3.91 6.83
CA ALA A 294 6.01 3.00 6.22
C ALA A 294 7.42 3.21 6.77
N LYS A 295 8.12 2.11 6.98
CA LYS A 295 9.54 2.08 7.38
C LYS A 295 10.37 1.66 6.17
N PRO A 296 11.68 1.96 6.17
CA PRO A 296 12.58 1.36 5.19
C PRO A 296 12.44 -0.15 5.17
N LEU A 297 12.39 -0.71 3.97
CA LEU A 297 12.31 -2.16 3.77
C LEU A 297 13.63 -2.83 4.15
N THR A 298 13.53 -4.03 4.70
CA THR A 298 14.67 -4.84 5.10
C THR A 298 14.62 -6.24 4.48
N ALA A 299 15.76 -6.92 4.45
CA ALA A 299 15.80 -8.34 4.08
C ALA A 299 14.92 -9.21 5.00
N SER A 300 14.76 -8.82 6.28
CA SER A 300 13.87 -9.50 7.22
C SER A 300 12.40 -9.40 6.80
N ASP A 301 11.98 -8.24 6.27
CA ASP A 301 10.61 -8.09 5.73
C ASP A 301 10.39 -9.03 4.55
N MET A 302 11.36 -9.13 3.63
CA MET A 302 11.25 -10.04 2.49
C MET A 302 11.34 -11.52 2.90
N SER A 303 12.07 -11.85 3.96
CA SER A 303 12.04 -13.21 4.55
C SER A 303 10.63 -13.56 5.05
N ARG A 304 9.94 -12.62 5.67
CA ARG A 304 8.54 -12.78 6.09
C ARG A 304 7.60 -12.93 4.89
N GLU A 305 7.80 -12.13 3.83
CA GLU A 305 7.01 -12.28 2.58
C GLU A 305 7.19 -13.67 1.96
N ILE A 306 8.41 -14.18 1.92
CA ILE A 306 8.70 -15.54 1.43
C ILE A 306 7.98 -16.59 2.29
N ALA A 307 8.05 -16.46 3.62
CA ALA A 307 7.37 -17.37 4.55
C ALA A 307 5.84 -17.34 4.36
N PHE A 308 5.28 -16.13 4.22
CA PHE A 308 3.85 -15.94 3.98
C PHE A 308 3.40 -16.56 2.65
N VAL A 309 4.17 -16.35 1.55
CA VAL A 309 3.86 -16.98 0.25
C VAL A 309 3.96 -18.50 0.34
N LYS A 310 4.98 -19.05 1.02
CA LYS A 310 5.08 -20.50 1.25
C LYS A 310 3.87 -21.05 2.01
N ALA A 311 3.44 -20.38 3.06
CA ALA A 311 2.27 -20.78 3.85
C ALA A 311 0.95 -20.70 3.06
N SER A 312 0.89 -19.87 2.01
CA SER A 312 -0.30 -19.74 1.17
C SER A 312 -0.60 -20.96 0.29
N GLY A 313 0.36 -21.87 0.14
CA GLY A 313 0.26 -23.01 -0.78
C GLY A 313 0.37 -22.63 -2.27
N VAL A 314 0.64 -21.37 -2.59
CA VAL A 314 0.92 -20.94 -3.98
C VAL A 314 2.26 -21.54 -4.42
N PRO A 315 2.34 -22.16 -5.59
CA PRO A 315 3.60 -22.72 -6.09
C PRO A 315 4.71 -21.65 -6.13
N LEU A 316 5.80 -21.93 -5.45
CA LEU A 316 6.96 -21.05 -5.35
C LEU A 316 8.19 -21.78 -5.91
N PRO A 317 8.36 -21.79 -7.25
CA PRO A 317 9.50 -22.46 -7.87
C PRO A 317 10.81 -21.83 -7.40
N GLN A 318 11.87 -22.64 -7.29
CA GLN A 318 13.20 -22.21 -6.85
C GLN A 318 13.21 -21.47 -5.51
N SER A 319 12.31 -21.82 -4.59
CA SER A 319 12.18 -21.15 -3.30
C SER A 319 13.44 -21.21 -2.42
N ASP A 320 14.29 -22.20 -2.65
CA ASP A 320 15.61 -22.40 -2.04
C ASP A 320 16.69 -21.42 -2.55
N LYS A 321 16.47 -20.81 -3.72
CA LYS A 321 17.38 -19.84 -4.33
C LYS A 321 16.97 -18.38 -4.09
N LEU A 322 15.89 -18.15 -3.39
CA LEU A 322 15.42 -16.80 -3.11
C LEU A 322 16.32 -16.14 -2.06
N ASP A 323 16.89 -15.00 -2.42
CA ASP A 323 17.69 -14.17 -1.53
C ASP A 323 16.89 -12.93 -1.09
N PRO A 324 16.45 -12.85 0.17
CA PRO A 324 15.69 -11.71 0.67
C PRO A 324 16.42 -10.37 0.52
N ALA A 325 17.76 -10.35 0.67
CA ALA A 325 18.54 -9.12 0.52
C ALA A 325 18.54 -8.63 -0.93
N ALA A 326 18.50 -9.55 -1.90
CA ALA A 326 18.40 -9.21 -3.31
C ALA A 326 16.99 -8.71 -3.73
N MET A 327 15.99 -8.79 -2.86
CA MET A 327 14.62 -8.32 -3.14
C MET A 327 14.38 -6.87 -2.72
N VAL A 328 15.30 -6.26 -2.01
CA VAL A 328 15.22 -4.88 -1.52
C VAL A 328 16.22 -4.02 -2.27
N PHE A 329 15.83 -2.77 -2.59
CA PHE A 329 16.78 -1.77 -3.06
C PHE A 329 17.65 -1.33 -1.88
N PRO A 330 19.00 -1.33 -2.02
CA PRO A 330 19.94 -1.00 -0.96
C PRO A 330 19.95 0.48 -0.58
#